data_bd1f1902f69a4399796fd6cd9aa9ff41
#
_entry.id   bd1f1902f69a4399796fd6cd9aa9ff41
#
_cell.length_a   1.000
_cell.length_b   1.000
_cell.length_c   1.000
_cell.angle_alpha   90.00
_cell.angle_beta   90.00
_cell.angle_gamma   90.00
#
_symmetry.space_group_name_H-M   'P 1'
#
loop_
_entity.id
_entity.type
_entity.pdbx_description
1 polymer ?
#
loop_
_entity_poly.entity_id
_entity_poly.type
_entity_poly.pdbx_seq_one_letter_code
_entity_poly.pdbx_strand_id
1 'polypeptide(L)'
;MTKAIEIERKFLVATMPDLSTASRSSLRQGYLTVPEDSVEVRLRQSDDRFVLCVKTGSGIIRGEREIEIDGRQFDTLWPQTEGRRIEKTRWTGPLDDGLTFELDVFAGDLEPLAVVEVEFASAQQAEAFTPPDWFGRDVSLDKRFGNKSLAISGASFVKDLPDA
;
A
#
# COMPACT_ATOMS: atom_id res chain seq x y z
N MET A 1 -19.05 -0.64 -3.64
CA MET A 1 -19.12 -2.03 -3.16
C MET A 1 -17.72 -2.53 -2.84
N THR A 2 -17.57 -3.15 -1.70
CA THR A 2 -16.28 -3.62 -1.21
C THR A 2 -15.82 -4.88 -1.95
N LYS A 3 -14.59 -4.91 -2.40
CA LYS A 3 -13.96 -6.10 -2.94
C LYS A 3 -13.80 -7.17 -1.87
N ALA A 4 -14.14 -8.41 -2.19
CA ALA A 4 -13.94 -9.55 -1.28
C ALA A 4 -12.54 -10.14 -1.36
N ILE A 5 -11.88 -10.05 -2.52
CA ILE A 5 -10.55 -10.58 -2.80
C ILE A 5 -9.71 -9.51 -3.50
N GLU A 6 -8.48 -9.37 -3.06
CA GLU A 6 -7.49 -8.47 -3.65
C GLU A 6 -6.31 -9.29 -4.16
N ILE A 7 -5.93 -9.06 -5.41
CA ILE A 7 -4.77 -9.71 -6.05
C ILE A 7 -3.86 -8.58 -6.54
N GLU A 8 -2.69 -8.45 -5.92
CA GLU A 8 -1.76 -7.36 -6.25
C GLU A 8 -0.31 -7.82 -6.25
N ARG A 9 0.52 -7.11 -7.00
CA ARG A 9 1.97 -7.22 -6.90
C ARG A 9 2.55 -5.87 -6.51
N LYS A 10 3.66 -5.90 -5.80
CA LYS A 10 4.36 -4.73 -5.26
C LYS A 10 5.80 -4.75 -5.71
N PHE A 11 6.30 -3.59 -6.10
CA PHE A 11 7.67 -3.42 -6.59
C PHE A 11 8.33 -2.21 -5.95
N LEU A 12 9.63 -2.24 -5.83
CA LEU A 12 10.42 -1.03 -5.61
C LEU A 12 10.38 -0.17 -6.87
N VAL A 13 10.81 1.07 -6.75
CA VAL A 13 10.89 2.00 -7.88
C VAL A 13 12.35 2.15 -8.29
N ALA A 14 12.70 1.73 -9.50
CA ALA A 14 14.04 1.87 -10.03
C ALA A 14 14.33 3.30 -10.49
N THR A 15 13.35 3.93 -11.15
CA THR A 15 13.44 5.30 -11.62
C THR A 15 12.07 5.95 -11.51
N MET A 16 12.01 7.18 -10.99
CA MET A 16 10.73 7.87 -10.86
C MET A 16 10.14 8.16 -12.23
N PRO A 17 8.89 7.73 -12.52
CA PRO A 17 8.26 7.97 -13.82
C PRO A 17 7.77 9.40 -13.96
N ASP A 18 7.34 9.76 -15.18
CA ASP A 18 6.60 10.99 -15.40
C ASP A 18 5.20 10.87 -14.75
N LEU A 19 4.92 11.75 -13.81
CA LEU A 19 3.68 11.77 -13.04
C LEU A 19 2.71 12.88 -13.50
N SER A 20 3.00 13.54 -14.61
CA SER A 20 2.22 14.70 -15.09
C SER A 20 0.75 14.37 -15.38
N THR A 21 0.45 13.12 -15.74
CA THR A 21 -0.92 12.65 -16.03
C THR A 21 -1.52 11.82 -14.89
N ALA A 22 -0.76 11.59 -13.82
CA ALA A 22 -1.23 10.82 -12.68
C ALA A 22 -2.04 11.70 -11.72
N SER A 23 -3.02 11.09 -11.06
CA SER A 23 -3.74 11.74 -9.97
C SER A 23 -2.97 11.58 -8.66
N ARG A 24 -3.12 12.54 -7.75
CA ARG A 24 -2.38 12.60 -6.50
C ARG A 24 -3.34 12.64 -5.32
N SER A 25 -3.05 11.84 -4.30
CA SER A 25 -3.77 11.86 -3.01
C SER A 25 -2.79 11.82 -1.85
N SER A 26 -3.12 12.52 -0.77
CA SER A 26 -2.38 12.44 0.48
C SER A 26 -3.05 11.41 1.38
N LEU A 27 -2.28 10.43 1.86
CA LEU A 27 -2.78 9.34 2.69
C LEU A 27 -2.10 9.33 4.05
N ARG A 28 -2.88 9.09 5.10
CA ARG A 28 -2.35 8.61 6.37
C ARG A 28 -3.09 7.33 6.76
N GLN A 29 -2.34 6.38 7.25
CA GLN A 29 -2.87 5.09 7.67
C GLN A 29 -2.39 4.76 9.07
N GLY A 30 -3.27 4.14 9.84
CA GLY A 30 -2.93 3.66 11.17
C GLY A 30 -3.54 2.28 11.40
N TYR A 31 -2.81 1.44 12.12
CA TYR A 31 -3.20 0.05 12.35
C TYR A 31 -3.70 -0.14 13.76
N LEU A 32 -4.89 -0.73 13.88
CA LEU A 32 -5.49 -1.13 15.16
C LEU A 32 -4.96 -2.48 15.62
N THR A 33 -4.39 -3.26 14.71
CA THR A 33 -3.84 -4.59 14.96
C THR A 33 -2.32 -4.60 14.89
N VAL A 34 -1.70 -5.64 15.42
CA VAL A 34 -0.27 -5.89 15.35
C VAL A 34 0.03 -7.03 14.36
N PRO A 35 1.29 -7.21 13.91
CA PRO A 35 1.61 -8.22 12.89
C PRO A 35 1.22 -9.64 13.23
N GLU A 36 1.17 -9.98 14.53
CA GLU A 36 0.85 -11.31 15.03
C GLU A 36 -0.63 -11.64 15.03
N ASP A 37 -1.49 -10.62 14.83
CA ASP A 37 -2.92 -10.83 14.79
C ASP A 37 -3.34 -11.61 13.54
N SER A 38 -4.43 -12.36 13.65
CA SER A 38 -4.97 -13.17 12.54
C SER A 38 -5.58 -12.35 11.41
N VAL A 39 -5.93 -11.10 11.71
CA VAL A 39 -6.47 -10.15 10.73
C VAL A 39 -5.72 -8.83 10.85
N GLU A 40 -5.77 -8.05 9.78
CA GLU A 40 -5.27 -6.68 9.77
C GLU A 40 -6.45 -5.72 9.76
N VAL A 41 -6.51 -4.83 10.74
CA VAL A 41 -7.54 -3.77 10.80
C VAL A 41 -6.83 -2.43 10.74
N ARG A 42 -7.17 -1.63 9.75
CA ARG A 42 -6.55 -0.31 9.56
C ARG A 42 -7.57 0.78 9.32
N LEU A 43 -7.20 1.97 9.73
CA LEU A 43 -7.86 3.22 9.36
C LEU A 43 -7.04 3.90 8.27
N ARG A 44 -7.72 4.48 7.30
CA ARG A 44 -7.07 5.28 6.26
C ARG A 44 -7.84 6.56 6.01
N GLN A 45 -7.15 7.67 6.00
CA GLN A 45 -7.62 8.92 5.46
C GLN A 45 -6.94 9.16 4.12
N SER A 46 -7.74 9.40 3.10
CA SER A 46 -7.28 9.75 1.75
C SER A 46 -7.95 11.07 1.40
N ASP A 47 -7.20 12.17 1.51
CA ASP A 47 -7.75 13.52 1.43
C ASP A 47 -8.94 13.69 2.40
N ASP A 48 -10.15 13.84 1.91
CA ASP A 48 -11.37 14.04 2.73
C ASP A 48 -12.17 12.75 2.98
N ARG A 49 -11.66 11.60 2.54
CA ARG A 49 -12.33 10.31 2.70
C ARG A 49 -11.69 9.49 3.81
N PHE A 50 -12.54 8.83 4.58
CA PHE A 50 -12.13 8.01 5.71
C PHE A 50 -12.66 6.60 5.54
N VAL A 51 -11.79 5.61 5.73
CA VAL A 51 -12.11 4.20 5.48
C VAL A 51 -11.57 3.34 6.62
N LEU A 52 -12.38 2.39 7.05
CA LEU A 52 -11.96 1.26 7.90
C LEU A 52 -11.84 0.04 7.00
N CYS A 53 -10.68 -0.61 7.05
CA CYS A 53 -10.39 -1.78 6.22
C CYS A 53 -10.00 -2.97 7.10
N VAL A 54 -10.53 -4.15 6.77
CA VAL A 54 -10.11 -5.43 7.36
C VAL A 54 -9.54 -6.30 6.26
N LYS A 55 -8.30 -6.75 6.44
CA LYS A 55 -7.62 -7.67 5.52
C LYS A 55 -7.33 -8.99 6.21
N THR A 56 -7.49 -10.07 5.46
CA THR A 56 -7.17 -11.44 5.91
C THR A 56 -6.23 -12.11 4.91
N GLY A 57 -5.46 -13.09 5.37
CA GLY A 57 -4.52 -13.80 4.51
C GLY A 57 -3.19 -13.07 4.33
N SER A 58 -2.35 -13.60 3.45
CA SER A 58 -1.03 -13.06 3.14
C SER A 58 -0.62 -13.39 1.69
N GLY A 59 0.44 -12.74 1.22
CA GLY A 59 0.94 -12.93 -0.14
C GLY A 59 0.19 -12.09 -1.17
N ILE A 60 0.07 -12.62 -2.38
CA ILE A 60 -0.51 -11.90 -3.52
C ILE A 60 -2.03 -11.85 -3.46
N ILE A 61 -2.66 -12.91 -2.96
CA ILE A 61 -4.12 -13.02 -2.87
C ILE A 61 -4.54 -12.85 -1.41
N ARG A 62 -5.36 -11.81 -1.14
CA ARG A 62 -5.82 -11.51 0.21
C ARG A 62 -7.31 -11.19 0.21
N GLY A 63 -7.98 -11.53 1.31
CA GLY A 63 -9.34 -11.07 1.56
C GLY A 63 -9.35 -9.62 2.01
N GLU A 64 -10.31 -8.83 1.57
CA GLU A 64 -10.43 -7.42 1.94
C GLU A 64 -11.89 -7.02 2.10
N ARG A 65 -12.17 -6.30 3.17
CA ARG A 65 -13.46 -5.64 3.43
C ARG A 65 -13.20 -4.21 3.83
N GLU A 66 -13.84 -3.28 3.13
CA GLU A 66 -13.75 -1.84 3.42
C GLU A 66 -15.12 -1.27 3.69
N ILE A 67 -15.20 -0.37 4.66
CA ILE A 67 -16.36 0.50 4.85
C ILE A 67 -15.90 1.95 4.94
N GLU A 68 -16.69 2.84 4.37
CA GLU A 68 -16.51 4.27 4.54
C GLU A 68 -17.04 4.67 5.90
N ILE A 69 -16.28 5.48 6.62
CA ILE A 69 -16.66 6.04 7.92
C ILE A 69 -16.59 7.56 7.83
N ASP A 70 -17.21 8.26 8.77
CA ASP A 70 -17.11 9.71 8.82
C ASP A 70 -15.87 10.18 9.61
N GLY A 71 -15.56 11.47 9.51
CA GLY A 71 -14.40 12.04 10.20
C GLY A 71 -14.47 11.89 11.72
N ARG A 72 -15.65 11.94 12.31
CA ARG A 72 -15.85 11.77 13.75
C ARG A 72 -15.54 10.36 14.21
N GLN A 73 -15.99 9.36 13.44
CA GLN A 73 -15.68 7.95 13.71
C GLN A 73 -14.18 7.70 13.57
N PHE A 74 -13.57 8.26 12.54
CA PHE A 74 -12.11 8.18 12.33
C PHE A 74 -11.36 8.78 13.52
N ASP A 75 -11.69 9.99 13.92
CA ASP A 75 -11.03 10.69 15.03
C ASP A 75 -11.19 9.96 16.36
N THR A 76 -12.31 9.28 16.55
CA THR A 76 -12.57 8.47 17.76
C THR A 76 -11.61 7.26 17.84
N LEU A 77 -11.33 6.64 16.71
CA LEU A 77 -10.52 5.42 16.65
C LEU A 77 -9.02 5.70 16.45
N TRP A 78 -8.66 6.83 15.86
CA TRP A 78 -7.29 7.17 15.48
C TRP A 78 -6.28 7.09 16.62
N PRO A 79 -6.58 7.52 17.86
CA PRO A 79 -5.63 7.40 18.97
C PRO A 79 -5.13 5.97 19.22
N GLN A 80 -5.93 4.96 18.90
CA GLN A 80 -5.55 3.55 19.10
C GLN A 80 -4.51 3.06 18.10
N THR A 81 -4.15 3.87 17.13
CA THR A 81 -3.14 3.54 16.11
C THR A 81 -1.75 4.10 16.43
N GLU A 82 -1.58 4.77 17.57
CA GLU A 82 -0.30 5.39 17.93
C GLU A 82 0.86 4.40 17.88
N GLY A 83 1.98 4.81 17.27
CA GLY A 83 3.13 3.96 17.05
C GLY A 83 3.02 2.99 15.87
N ARG A 84 1.87 2.99 15.17
CA ARG A 84 1.61 2.11 14.03
C ARG A 84 1.01 2.88 12.87
N ARG A 85 1.67 3.97 12.48
CA ARG A 85 1.16 4.91 11.46
C ARG A 85 2.16 5.09 10.34
N ILE A 86 1.62 5.36 9.13
CA ILE A 86 2.40 5.82 7.98
C ILE A 86 1.71 7.01 7.34
N GLU A 87 2.52 7.87 6.73
CA GLU A 87 2.05 8.94 5.87
C GLU A 87 2.72 8.79 4.51
N LYS A 88 1.97 8.99 3.45
CA LYS A 88 2.46 8.84 2.08
C LYS A 88 1.66 9.68 1.11
N THR A 89 2.28 9.98 -0.02
CA THR A 89 1.59 10.53 -1.18
C THR A 89 1.40 9.40 -2.17
N ARG A 90 0.17 9.19 -2.62
CA ARG A 90 -0.16 8.19 -3.65
C ARG A 90 -0.39 8.87 -4.99
N TRP A 91 0.29 8.35 -5.99
CA TRP A 91 0.09 8.72 -7.39
C TRP A 91 -0.55 7.55 -8.10
N THR A 92 -1.64 7.81 -8.82
CA THR A 92 -2.38 6.77 -9.54
C THR A 92 -2.42 7.12 -11.01
N GLY A 93 -2.00 6.19 -11.85
CA GLY A 93 -1.95 6.41 -13.28
C GLY A 93 -2.11 5.14 -14.10
N PRO A 94 -2.29 5.28 -15.41
CA PRO A 94 -2.52 4.14 -16.29
C PRO A 94 -1.24 3.40 -16.64
N LEU A 95 -1.38 2.09 -16.80
CA LEU A 95 -0.41 1.20 -17.42
C LEU A 95 -1.03 0.58 -18.67
N ASP A 96 -0.21 -0.19 -19.41
CA ASP A 96 -0.71 -0.96 -20.54
C ASP A 96 -1.75 -2.00 -20.12
N ASP A 97 -2.50 -2.50 -21.07
CA ASP A 97 -3.52 -3.55 -20.87
C ASP A 97 -4.65 -3.18 -19.91
N GLY A 98 -4.93 -1.88 -19.79
CA GLY A 98 -6.00 -1.40 -18.92
C GLY A 98 -5.68 -1.49 -17.44
N LEU A 99 -4.43 -1.75 -17.07
CA LEU A 99 -3.98 -1.78 -15.68
C LEU A 99 -3.71 -0.36 -15.17
N THR A 100 -3.63 -0.24 -13.86
CA THR A 100 -3.37 1.01 -13.15
C THR A 100 -2.26 0.78 -12.15
N PHE A 101 -1.31 1.70 -12.06
CA PHE A 101 -0.34 1.71 -10.97
C PHE A 101 -0.80 2.60 -9.83
N GLU A 102 -0.42 2.21 -8.63
CA GLU A 102 -0.47 3.06 -7.44
C GLU A 102 0.96 3.20 -6.91
N LEU A 103 1.52 4.39 -7.05
CA LEU A 103 2.88 4.70 -6.59
C LEU A 103 2.79 5.45 -5.27
N ASP A 104 3.32 4.85 -4.22
CA ASP A 104 3.36 5.42 -2.88
C ASP A 104 4.76 5.96 -2.57
N VAL A 105 4.82 7.26 -2.33
CA VAL A 105 6.04 7.94 -1.88
C VAL A 105 5.87 8.24 -0.40
N PHE A 106 6.66 7.57 0.43
CA PHE A 106 6.53 7.66 1.88
C PHE A 106 7.16 8.93 2.44
N ALA A 107 6.56 9.46 3.49
CA ALA A 107 7.03 10.64 4.21
C ALA A 107 7.64 10.28 5.57
N GLY A 108 8.28 11.26 6.20
CA GLY A 108 8.83 11.12 7.54
C GLY A 108 9.97 10.12 7.63
N ASP A 109 9.94 9.29 8.64
CA ASP A 109 11.00 8.30 8.92
C ASP A 109 11.16 7.23 7.84
N LEU A 110 10.17 7.09 6.95
CA LEU A 110 10.22 6.13 5.85
C LEU A 110 10.85 6.70 4.58
N GLU A 111 11.14 8.00 4.54
CA GLU A 111 11.84 8.59 3.40
C GLU A 111 13.23 7.96 3.21
N PRO A 112 13.71 7.72 1.98
CA PRO A 112 13.12 8.03 0.67
C PRO A 112 12.36 6.85 0.04
N LEU A 113 11.79 5.96 0.81
CA LEU A 113 11.11 4.77 0.28
C LEU A 113 9.97 5.15 -0.68
N ALA A 114 9.94 4.49 -1.82
CA ALA A 114 8.84 4.52 -2.76
C ALA A 114 8.55 3.10 -3.23
N VAL A 115 7.26 2.75 -3.29
CA VAL A 115 6.81 1.45 -3.80
C VAL A 115 5.70 1.66 -4.80
N VAL A 116 5.57 0.73 -5.74
CA VAL A 116 4.49 0.75 -6.72
C VAL A 116 3.72 -0.56 -6.65
N GLU A 117 2.40 -0.45 -6.66
CA GLU A 117 1.49 -1.59 -6.64
C GLU A 117 0.66 -1.63 -7.90
N VAL A 118 0.35 -2.84 -8.36
CA VAL A 118 -0.58 -3.10 -9.45
C VAL A 118 -1.56 -4.15 -8.97
N GLU A 119 -2.85 -3.88 -9.15
CA GLU A 119 -3.93 -4.79 -8.82
C GLU A 119 -4.41 -5.51 -10.08
N PHE A 120 -4.70 -6.80 -9.96
CA PHE A 120 -5.09 -7.67 -11.07
C PHE A 120 -6.46 -8.29 -10.84
N ALA A 121 -7.13 -8.60 -11.95
CA ALA A 121 -8.42 -9.29 -11.91
C ALA A 121 -8.29 -10.78 -11.59
N SER A 122 -7.11 -11.37 -11.84
CA SER A 122 -6.87 -12.81 -11.62
C SER A 122 -5.40 -13.06 -11.28
N ALA A 123 -5.14 -14.20 -10.65
CA ALA A 123 -3.77 -14.64 -10.38
C ALA A 123 -3.00 -14.87 -11.68
N GLN A 124 -3.66 -15.39 -12.71
CA GLN A 124 -3.05 -15.60 -14.03
C GLN A 124 -2.58 -14.28 -14.65
N GLN A 125 -3.38 -13.23 -14.55
CA GLN A 125 -3.01 -11.90 -15.03
C GLN A 125 -1.80 -11.35 -14.25
N ALA A 126 -1.77 -11.56 -12.93
CA ALA A 126 -0.66 -11.15 -12.10
C ALA A 126 0.64 -11.86 -12.48
N GLU A 127 0.59 -13.16 -12.76
CA GLU A 127 1.77 -13.92 -13.19
C GLU A 127 2.27 -13.50 -14.58
N ALA A 128 1.37 -13.17 -15.49
CA ALA A 128 1.69 -12.78 -16.85
C ALA A 128 2.19 -11.33 -16.97
N PHE A 129 2.06 -10.53 -15.91
CA PHE A 129 2.41 -9.12 -15.94
C PHE A 129 3.92 -8.91 -16.14
N THR A 130 4.27 -8.09 -17.15
CA THR A 130 5.63 -7.65 -17.39
C THR A 130 5.75 -6.21 -16.89
N PRO A 131 6.53 -5.96 -15.83
CA PRO A 131 6.70 -4.61 -15.29
C PRO A 131 7.38 -3.68 -16.29
N PRO A 132 6.97 -2.39 -16.34
CA PRO A 132 7.72 -1.38 -17.08
C PRO A 132 9.14 -1.18 -16.53
N ASP A 133 10.02 -0.59 -17.33
CA ASP A 133 11.43 -0.41 -16.97
C ASP A 133 11.66 0.43 -15.70
N TRP A 134 10.72 1.29 -15.34
CA TRP A 134 10.84 2.12 -14.15
C TRP A 134 10.49 1.38 -12.84
N PHE A 135 9.90 0.18 -12.94
CA PHE A 135 9.72 -0.70 -11.79
C PHE A 135 11.07 -1.34 -11.44
N GLY A 136 11.33 -1.48 -10.16
CA GLY A 136 12.50 -2.18 -9.65
C GLY A 136 12.15 -3.62 -9.23
N ARG A 137 12.78 -4.06 -8.16
CA ARG A 137 12.61 -5.41 -7.64
C ARG A 137 11.17 -5.69 -7.22
N ASP A 138 10.67 -6.87 -7.56
CA ASP A 138 9.41 -7.40 -7.03
C ASP A 138 9.60 -7.74 -5.55
N VAL A 139 8.81 -7.11 -4.70
CA VAL A 139 8.80 -7.31 -3.25
C VAL A 139 7.44 -7.80 -2.75
N SER A 140 6.63 -8.36 -3.64
CA SER A 140 5.26 -8.80 -3.33
C SER A 140 5.19 -9.78 -2.16
N LEU A 141 6.20 -10.65 -2.03
CA LEU A 141 6.27 -11.67 -0.98
C LEU A 141 7.16 -11.28 0.20
N ASP A 142 7.80 -10.12 0.14
CA ASP A 142 8.62 -9.62 1.24
C ASP A 142 7.75 -8.84 2.23
N LYS A 143 7.42 -9.49 3.33
CA LYS A 143 6.53 -8.94 4.36
C LYS A 143 7.02 -7.62 4.97
N ARG A 144 8.32 -7.34 4.89
CA ARG A 144 8.90 -6.09 5.42
C ARG A 144 8.36 -4.86 4.70
N PHE A 145 7.97 -5.01 3.43
CA PHE A 145 7.39 -3.92 2.63
C PHE A 145 5.89 -3.78 2.78
N GLY A 146 5.24 -4.62 3.56
CA GLY A 146 3.84 -4.43 3.91
C GLY A 146 3.67 -3.12 4.69
N ASN A 147 2.61 -2.38 4.40
CA ASN A 147 2.34 -1.11 5.09
C ASN A 147 2.31 -1.27 6.60
N LYS A 148 1.73 -2.36 7.09
CA LYS A 148 1.69 -2.69 8.52
C LYS A 148 3.09 -2.84 9.11
N SER A 149 3.96 -3.59 8.46
CA SER A 149 5.34 -3.76 8.91
C SER A 149 6.12 -2.45 8.87
N LEU A 150 5.95 -1.66 7.83
CA LEU A 150 6.57 -0.34 7.73
C LEU A 150 6.09 0.60 8.84
N ALA A 151 4.81 0.58 9.15
CA ALA A 151 4.22 1.41 10.20
C ALA A 151 4.76 1.08 11.60
N ILE A 152 5.11 -0.17 11.85
CA ILE A 152 5.55 -0.67 13.16
C ILE A 152 7.07 -0.72 13.25
N SER A 153 7.74 -1.25 12.23
CA SER A 153 9.18 -1.55 12.26
C SER A 153 10.04 -0.56 11.46
N GLY A 154 9.42 0.32 10.68
CA GLY A 154 10.15 1.27 9.84
C GLY A 154 10.79 0.62 8.62
N ALA A 155 11.67 1.37 7.96
CA ALA A 155 12.30 0.98 6.70
C ALA A 155 13.84 0.94 6.79
N SER A 156 14.41 0.78 7.97
CA SER A 156 15.87 0.78 8.14
C SER A 156 16.56 -0.33 7.35
N PHE A 157 15.89 -1.47 7.15
CA PHE A 157 16.39 -2.60 6.37
C PHE A 157 16.63 -2.28 4.88
N VAL A 158 16.01 -1.22 4.36
CA VAL A 158 16.12 -0.84 2.94
C VAL A 158 17.57 -0.53 2.56
N LYS A 159 18.35 -0.02 3.51
CA LYS A 159 19.77 0.30 3.31
C LYS A 159 20.63 -0.93 3.01
N ASP A 160 20.18 -2.10 3.46
CA ASP A 160 20.92 -3.35 3.33
C ASP A 160 20.47 -4.16 2.11
N LEU A 161 19.55 -3.63 1.31
CA LEU A 161 19.10 -4.30 0.10
C LEU A 161 20.07 -4.05 -1.04
N PRO A 162 20.27 -5.06 -1.92
CA PRO A 162 20.98 -4.82 -3.19
C PRO A 162 20.21 -3.79 -4.02
N ASP A 163 20.89 -3.09 -4.89
CA ASP A 163 20.30 -2.06 -5.76
C ASP A 163 19.04 -2.59 -6.49
N ALA A 164 18.06 -1.74 -6.57
CA ALA A 164 16.78 -2.08 -7.17
C ALA A 164 16.90 -2.34 -8.69
#